data_fe0654cac91dab37360228c314ed4e90
#
_entry.id   fe0654cac91dab37360228c314ed4e90
#
_cell.length_a   1.000
_cell.length_b   1.000
_cell.length_c   1.000
_cell.angle_alpha   90.00
_cell.angle_beta   90.00
_cell.angle_gamma   90.00
#
_symmetry.space_group_name_H-M   'P 1'
#
loop_
_entity.id
_entity.type
_entity.pdbx_description
1 polymer ?
#
loop_
_entity_poly.entity_id
_entity_poly.type
_entity_poly.pdbx_seq_one_letter_code
_entity_poly.pdbx_strand_id
1 'polypeptide(L)'
;MSEVSAALPSRSVPGLTVVQLNGASDPVREGPSAGEVLSRMRLSLGARTISFPVPAFFDHVATREAMWSERSVKRVLSVARRASLAVFGVGALDTLNGALPSQVYEGGHLTSRDQAVLRRQNVVGDVCTVLLRADGSWRDVALNARATGPTPAQLARIPRRLCVAAGTGKARALLAALRARTATDLIVDDATARAVLDLAEARGQKGGGSR
;
A
#
# COMPACT_ATOMS: atom_id res chain seq x y z
N MET A 1 -6.34 -6.01 3.44
CA MET A 1 -6.83 -5.41 4.72
C MET A 1 -8.22 -5.91 5.11
N SER A 2 -9.06 -6.29 4.18
CA SER A 2 -10.36 -6.90 4.49
C SER A 2 -10.21 -8.15 5.35
N GLU A 3 -9.42 -9.13 4.91
CA GLU A 3 -9.14 -10.37 5.65
C GLU A 3 -8.56 -10.10 7.05
N VAL A 4 -7.62 -9.15 7.14
CA VAL A 4 -7.07 -8.73 8.44
C VAL A 4 -8.16 -8.21 9.37
N SER A 5 -9.06 -7.36 8.86
CA SER A 5 -10.14 -6.81 9.69
C SER A 5 -11.18 -7.87 10.08
N ALA A 6 -11.40 -8.88 9.24
CA ALA A 6 -12.32 -9.99 9.53
C ALA A 6 -11.75 -10.97 10.57
N ALA A 7 -10.43 -11.13 10.61
CA ALA A 7 -9.74 -12.03 11.54
C ALA A 7 -9.42 -11.40 12.90
N LEU A 8 -9.75 -10.11 13.11
CA LEU A 8 -9.48 -9.46 14.39
C LEU A 8 -10.33 -10.06 15.50
N PRO A 9 -9.73 -10.41 16.65
CA PRO A 9 -10.49 -10.87 17.80
C PRO A 9 -11.32 -9.71 18.38
N SER A 10 -12.47 -10.04 18.96
CA SER A 10 -13.27 -9.07 19.71
C SER A 10 -12.57 -8.75 21.04
N ARG A 11 -11.85 -7.63 21.06
CA ARG A 11 -11.09 -7.19 22.24
C ARG A 11 -11.08 -5.67 22.31
N SER A 12 -11.75 -5.09 23.29
CA SER A 12 -11.69 -3.65 23.49
C SER A 12 -10.29 -3.18 23.88
N VAL A 13 -9.79 -2.16 23.17
CA VAL A 13 -8.50 -1.51 23.44
C VAL A 13 -8.79 -0.03 23.77
N PRO A 14 -8.83 0.35 25.04
CA PRO A 14 -9.16 1.71 25.44
C PRO A 14 -8.23 2.75 24.81
N GLY A 15 -8.81 3.84 24.31
CA GLY A 15 -8.04 4.94 23.70
C GLY A 15 -7.49 4.67 22.29
N LEU A 16 -7.73 3.49 21.71
CA LEU A 16 -7.28 3.18 20.37
C LEU A 16 -7.96 4.07 19.33
N THR A 17 -7.15 4.66 18.46
CA THR A 17 -7.61 5.34 17.25
C THR A 17 -7.06 4.65 16.02
N VAL A 18 -7.92 4.27 15.08
CA VAL A 18 -7.56 3.71 13.77
C VAL A 18 -7.81 4.78 12.72
N VAL A 19 -6.79 5.11 11.94
CA VAL A 19 -6.86 6.09 10.86
C VAL A 19 -6.52 5.43 9.52
N GLN A 20 -7.29 5.75 8.50
CA GLN A 20 -7.03 5.30 7.14
C GLN A 20 -5.79 5.98 6.57
N LEU A 21 -4.85 5.20 6.00
CA LEU A 21 -3.54 5.71 5.53
C LEU A 21 -3.59 6.35 4.14
N ASN A 22 -4.47 5.86 3.26
CA ASN A 22 -4.65 6.36 1.89
C ASN A 22 -6.14 6.55 1.63
N GLY A 23 -6.47 7.30 0.59
CA GLY A 23 -7.85 7.55 0.19
C GLY A 23 -8.62 6.27 -0.16
N ALA A 24 -9.93 6.41 -0.36
CA ALA A 24 -10.82 5.32 -0.70
C ALA A 24 -10.70 4.95 -2.19
N SER A 25 -10.86 3.66 -2.47
CA SER A 25 -11.07 3.16 -3.84
C SER A 25 -12.44 3.58 -4.37
N ASP A 26 -12.65 3.45 -5.67
CA ASP A 26 -13.91 3.71 -6.32
C ASP A 26 -15.07 2.94 -5.66
N PRO A 27 -16.17 3.61 -5.26
CA PRO A 27 -17.34 2.98 -4.64
C PRO A 27 -18.12 2.06 -5.59
N VAL A 28 -17.90 2.15 -6.90
CA VAL A 28 -18.57 1.28 -7.91
C VAL A 28 -17.99 -0.13 -7.92
N ARG A 29 -16.89 -0.37 -7.24
CA ARG A 29 -16.18 -1.65 -7.24
C ARG A 29 -16.80 -2.65 -6.27
N GLU A 30 -16.95 -3.90 -6.70
CA GLU A 30 -17.31 -5.02 -5.82
C GLU A 30 -16.21 -5.32 -4.79
N GLY A 31 -16.63 -5.63 -3.58
CA GLY A 31 -15.75 -5.99 -2.47
C GLY A 31 -15.83 -5.03 -1.28
N PRO A 32 -15.23 -5.39 -0.15
CA PRO A 32 -15.31 -4.60 1.06
C PRO A 32 -14.70 -3.21 0.90
N SER A 33 -15.49 -2.20 1.19
CA SER A 33 -15.06 -0.80 1.18
C SER A 33 -14.11 -0.49 2.33
N ALA A 34 -13.34 0.60 2.21
CA ALA A 34 -12.52 1.10 3.31
C ALA A 34 -13.35 1.42 4.57
N GLY A 35 -14.61 1.86 4.38
CA GLY A 35 -15.55 2.11 5.45
C GLY A 35 -15.94 0.85 6.21
N GLU A 36 -16.15 -0.27 5.51
CA GLU A 36 -16.44 -1.56 6.14
C GLU A 36 -15.25 -2.09 6.93
N VAL A 37 -14.04 -1.98 6.40
CA VAL A 37 -12.80 -2.34 7.12
C VAL A 37 -12.68 -1.55 8.41
N LEU A 38 -12.87 -0.22 8.35
CA LEU A 38 -12.85 0.63 9.54
C LEU A 38 -13.98 0.29 10.52
N SER A 39 -15.19 -0.02 10.03
CA SER A 39 -16.32 -0.41 10.87
C SER A 39 -16.04 -1.72 11.61
N ARG A 40 -15.49 -2.73 10.94
CA ARG A 40 -15.06 -3.99 11.58
C ARG A 40 -14.01 -3.72 12.66
N MET A 41 -12.99 -2.93 12.38
CA MET A 41 -11.97 -2.56 13.37
C MET A 41 -12.57 -1.81 14.57
N ARG A 42 -13.52 -0.91 14.33
CA ARG A 42 -14.24 -0.22 15.40
C ARG A 42 -15.00 -1.18 16.30
N LEU A 43 -15.72 -2.12 15.72
CA LEU A 43 -16.53 -3.10 16.47
C LEU A 43 -15.64 -4.10 17.22
N SER A 44 -14.62 -4.65 16.57
CA SER A 44 -13.75 -5.67 17.18
C SER A 44 -12.85 -5.10 18.28
N LEU A 45 -12.36 -3.87 18.11
CA LEU A 45 -11.35 -3.29 19.01
C LEU A 45 -11.88 -2.18 19.93
N GLY A 46 -13.14 -1.79 19.80
CA GLY A 46 -13.69 -0.64 20.51
C GLY A 46 -13.01 0.69 20.10
N ALA A 47 -12.44 0.74 18.90
CA ALA A 47 -11.60 1.83 18.46
C ALA A 47 -12.41 3.03 17.96
N ARG A 48 -11.87 4.24 18.13
CA ARG A 48 -12.28 5.41 17.35
C ARG A 48 -11.71 5.27 15.94
N THR A 49 -12.52 5.49 14.90
CA THR A 49 -12.07 5.41 13.51
C THR A 49 -12.09 6.77 12.82
N ILE A 50 -11.10 6.99 11.95
CA ILE A 50 -10.97 8.21 11.14
C ILE A 50 -10.77 7.79 9.68
N SER A 51 -11.75 8.11 8.84
CA SER A 51 -11.65 7.92 7.38
C SER A 51 -10.81 9.01 6.74
N PHE A 52 -10.24 8.71 5.57
CA PHE A 52 -9.51 9.68 4.76
C PHE A 52 -10.37 10.03 3.53
N PRO A 53 -11.10 11.17 3.55
CA PRO A 53 -12.14 11.49 2.58
C PRO A 53 -11.58 12.07 1.27
N VAL A 54 -10.70 11.32 0.63
CA VAL A 54 -10.10 11.66 -0.67
C VAL A 54 -10.07 10.40 -1.54
N PRO A 55 -9.98 10.50 -2.88
CA PRO A 55 -9.71 9.35 -3.74
C PRO A 55 -8.41 8.64 -3.36
N ALA A 56 -8.30 7.33 -3.63
CA ALA A 56 -7.05 6.58 -3.43
C ALA A 56 -5.91 7.11 -4.32
N PHE A 57 -6.28 7.57 -5.53
CA PHE A 57 -5.37 8.09 -6.53
C PHE A 57 -6.08 9.20 -7.31
N PHE A 58 -5.46 10.35 -7.47
CA PHE A 58 -6.05 11.48 -8.19
C PHE A 58 -5.78 11.41 -9.70
N ASP A 59 -6.67 11.97 -10.50
CA ASP A 59 -6.43 12.14 -11.94
C ASP A 59 -5.45 13.26 -12.22
N HIS A 60 -5.48 14.32 -11.41
CA HIS A 60 -4.68 15.52 -11.58
C HIS A 60 -3.86 15.84 -10.33
N VAL A 61 -2.56 16.10 -10.51
CA VAL A 61 -1.64 16.50 -9.43
C VAL A 61 -2.13 17.78 -8.75
N ALA A 62 -2.58 18.77 -9.50
CA ALA A 62 -3.08 20.04 -8.96
C ALA A 62 -4.27 19.85 -8.02
N THR A 63 -5.20 18.93 -8.35
CA THR A 63 -6.35 18.61 -7.50
C THR A 63 -5.87 17.99 -6.18
N ARG A 64 -4.92 17.06 -6.25
CA ARG A 64 -4.30 16.48 -5.04
C ARG A 64 -3.66 17.56 -4.18
N GLU A 65 -2.87 18.47 -4.75
CA GLU A 65 -2.20 19.55 -4.03
C GLU A 65 -3.20 20.50 -3.36
N ALA A 66 -4.27 20.88 -4.05
CA ALA A 66 -5.36 21.67 -3.49
C ALA A 66 -6.00 20.95 -2.29
N MET A 67 -6.33 19.66 -2.42
CA MET A 67 -6.89 18.86 -1.32
C MET A 67 -5.95 18.77 -0.12
N TRP A 68 -4.62 18.72 -0.32
CA TRP A 68 -3.64 18.71 0.79
C TRP A 68 -3.57 20.04 1.54
N SER A 69 -4.08 21.14 0.96
CA SER A 69 -4.21 22.42 1.65
C SER A 69 -5.43 22.49 2.57
N GLU A 70 -6.44 21.64 2.37
CA GLU A 70 -7.69 21.62 3.13
C GLU A 70 -7.49 21.25 4.61
N ARG A 71 -8.23 21.93 5.50
CA ARG A 71 -8.13 21.71 6.95
C ARG A 71 -8.54 20.30 7.36
N SER A 72 -9.56 19.73 6.70
CA SER A 72 -10.04 18.36 6.95
C SER A 72 -8.98 17.33 6.63
N VAL A 73 -8.33 17.46 5.47
CA VAL A 73 -7.24 16.60 5.02
C VAL A 73 -6.02 16.74 5.95
N LYS A 74 -5.61 17.96 6.26
CA LYS A 74 -4.50 18.22 7.20
C LYS A 74 -4.71 17.57 8.56
N ARG A 75 -5.95 17.57 9.08
CA ARG A 75 -6.29 16.90 10.36
C ARG A 75 -6.06 15.40 10.29
N VAL A 76 -6.54 14.73 9.22
CA VAL A 76 -6.33 13.29 9.05
C VAL A 76 -4.84 12.97 8.93
N LEU A 77 -4.12 13.68 8.06
CA LEU A 77 -2.68 13.50 7.90
C LEU A 77 -1.88 13.74 9.20
N SER A 78 -2.32 14.69 10.03
CA SER A 78 -1.71 14.95 11.34
C SER A 78 -1.88 13.76 12.29
N VAL A 79 -3.04 13.08 12.29
CA VAL A 79 -3.25 11.85 13.08
C VAL A 79 -2.41 10.72 12.53
N ALA A 80 -2.44 10.49 11.22
CA ALA A 80 -1.68 9.41 10.57
C ALA A 80 -0.16 9.52 10.84
N ARG A 81 0.39 10.72 10.84
CA ARG A 81 1.83 10.97 11.14
C ARG A 81 2.24 10.63 12.58
N ARG A 82 1.29 10.60 13.52
CA ARG A 82 1.53 10.25 14.93
C ARG A 82 1.19 8.79 15.25
N ALA A 83 0.83 7.99 14.24
CA ALA A 83 0.56 6.58 14.46
C ALA A 83 1.80 5.85 15.01
N SER A 84 1.58 4.96 15.96
CA SER A 84 2.62 4.07 16.52
C SER A 84 2.77 2.78 15.71
N LEU A 85 1.71 2.42 14.97
CA LEU A 85 1.65 1.22 14.13
C LEU A 85 0.97 1.57 12.79
N ALA A 86 1.59 1.18 11.70
CA ALA A 86 0.96 1.10 10.38
C ALA A 86 0.73 -0.36 10.01
N VAL A 87 -0.47 -0.69 9.51
CA VAL A 87 -0.79 -2.03 8.96
C VAL A 87 -1.22 -1.84 7.52
N PHE A 88 -0.55 -2.53 6.60
CA PHE A 88 -0.81 -2.37 5.16
C PHE A 88 -0.48 -3.66 4.40
N GLY A 89 -0.97 -3.73 3.17
CA GLY A 89 -0.61 -4.77 2.22
C GLY A 89 0.21 -4.22 1.06
N VAL A 90 0.55 -5.09 0.11
CA VAL A 90 1.13 -4.72 -1.17
C VAL A 90 0.14 -4.95 -2.30
N GLY A 91 0.09 -4.04 -3.26
CA GLY A 91 -0.59 -4.20 -4.53
C GLY A 91 0.41 -4.68 -5.59
N ALA A 92 0.02 -5.68 -6.42
CA ALA A 92 0.82 -6.13 -7.55
C ALA A 92 0.32 -5.48 -8.84
N LEU A 93 1.23 -5.09 -9.74
CA LEU A 93 0.91 -4.59 -11.08
C LEU A 93 1.03 -5.69 -12.14
N ASP A 94 1.75 -6.76 -11.83
CA ASP A 94 1.92 -7.91 -12.72
C ASP A 94 0.91 -8.98 -12.34
N THR A 95 -0.09 -9.17 -13.21
CA THR A 95 -1.22 -10.11 -12.98
C THR A 95 -0.98 -11.49 -13.59
N LEU A 96 0.18 -11.74 -14.21
CA LEU A 96 0.48 -12.96 -14.95
C LEU A 96 0.35 -14.25 -14.12
N ASN A 97 0.35 -14.16 -12.79
CA ASN A 97 0.28 -15.31 -11.88
C ASN A 97 -0.98 -15.30 -10.98
N GLY A 98 -2.09 -14.74 -11.44
CA GLY A 98 -3.37 -14.77 -10.70
C GLY A 98 -3.39 -13.92 -9.42
N ALA A 99 -2.45 -13.01 -9.23
CA ALA A 99 -2.51 -12.05 -8.14
C ALA A 99 -3.68 -11.10 -8.35
N LEU A 100 -4.38 -10.78 -7.26
CA LEU A 100 -5.33 -9.67 -7.27
C LEU A 100 -4.54 -8.39 -7.56
N PRO A 101 -4.87 -7.69 -8.65
CA PRO A 101 -4.13 -6.49 -9.04
C PRO A 101 -4.25 -5.40 -7.97
N SER A 102 -3.31 -4.46 -8.02
CA SER A 102 -3.33 -3.24 -7.22
C SER A 102 -4.62 -2.45 -7.41
N GLN A 103 -5.16 -1.88 -6.32
CA GLN A 103 -6.32 -0.98 -6.39
C GLN A 103 -6.07 0.22 -7.33
N VAL A 104 -4.83 0.68 -7.46
CA VAL A 104 -4.45 1.75 -8.40
C VAL A 104 -4.61 1.27 -9.85
N TYR A 105 -4.27 0.00 -10.12
CA TYR A 105 -4.34 -0.59 -11.45
C TYR A 105 -5.78 -0.92 -11.87
N GLU A 106 -6.56 -1.57 -10.99
CA GLU A 106 -7.95 -1.97 -11.28
C GLU A 106 -8.97 -0.83 -11.12
N GLY A 107 -8.67 0.16 -10.29
CA GLY A 107 -9.58 1.28 -10.00
C GLY A 107 -9.79 2.24 -11.16
N GLY A 108 -9.32 1.92 -12.38
CA GLY A 108 -9.48 2.78 -13.55
C GLY A 108 -8.68 4.08 -13.51
N HIS A 109 -7.83 4.26 -12.51
CA HIS A 109 -7.03 5.49 -12.31
C HIS A 109 -5.86 5.63 -13.31
N LEU A 110 -5.50 4.54 -13.99
CA LEU A 110 -4.39 4.47 -14.93
C LEU A 110 -4.89 4.29 -16.35
N THR A 111 -4.54 5.23 -17.22
CA THR A 111 -4.74 5.08 -18.67
C THR A 111 -3.83 3.99 -19.24
N SER A 112 -4.13 3.48 -20.44
CA SER A 112 -3.25 2.53 -21.14
C SER A 112 -1.84 3.11 -21.36
N ARG A 113 -1.73 4.44 -21.53
CA ARG A 113 -0.44 5.15 -21.63
C ARG A 113 0.31 5.12 -20.30
N ASP A 114 -0.37 5.38 -19.18
CA ASP A 114 0.22 5.29 -17.84
C ASP A 114 0.75 3.88 -17.57
N GLN A 115 -0.05 2.85 -17.87
CA GLN A 115 0.34 1.46 -17.70
C GLN A 115 1.58 1.10 -18.55
N ALA A 116 1.66 1.59 -19.79
CA ALA A 116 2.83 1.40 -20.64
C ALA A 116 4.09 2.08 -20.08
N VAL A 117 3.94 3.28 -19.50
CA VAL A 117 5.03 3.98 -18.80
C VAL A 117 5.51 3.20 -17.59
N LEU A 118 4.60 2.72 -16.74
CA LEU A 118 4.95 1.95 -15.55
C LEU A 118 5.69 0.66 -15.89
N ARG A 119 5.26 -0.06 -16.92
CA ARG A 119 5.98 -1.25 -17.40
C ARG A 119 7.40 -0.93 -17.85
N ARG A 120 7.59 0.13 -18.66
CA ARG A 120 8.94 0.57 -19.10
C ARG A 120 9.83 0.99 -17.93
N GLN A 121 9.26 1.56 -16.90
CA GLN A 121 9.96 1.97 -15.68
C GLN A 121 10.18 0.81 -14.70
N ASN A 122 9.80 -0.42 -15.04
CA ASN A 122 9.91 -1.60 -14.18
C ASN A 122 9.21 -1.41 -12.82
N VAL A 123 8.07 -0.72 -12.83
CA VAL A 123 7.19 -0.62 -11.66
C VAL A 123 6.44 -1.94 -11.53
N VAL A 124 6.50 -2.54 -10.35
CA VAL A 124 6.01 -3.91 -10.09
C VAL A 124 4.85 -3.97 -9.10
N GLY A 125 4.59 -2.89 -8.38
CA GLY A 125 3.52 -2.84 -7.41
C GLY A 125 3.45 -1.51 -6.68
N ASP A 126 2.63 -1.47 -5.62
CA ASP A 126 2.49 -0.31 -4.76
C ASP A 126 2.38 -0.69 -3.28
N VAL A 127 2.68 0.27 -2.42
CA VAL A 127 2.36 0.28 -1.00
C VAL A 127 1.51 1.51 -0.71
N CYS A 128 0.31 1.31 -0.17
CA CYS A 128 -0.62 2.41 0.13
C CYS A 128 -0.80 3.37 -1.06
N THR A 129 -0.93 2.86 -2.29
CA THR A 129 -1.04 3.60 -3.55
C THR A 129 0.26 4.24 -4.08
N VAL A 130 1.36 4.19 -3.35
CA VAL A 130 2.66 4.68 -3.82
C VAL A 130 3.37 3.59 -4.63
N LEU A 131 3.57 3.85 -5.91
CA LEU A 131 4.14 2.93 -6.90
C LEU A 131 5.63 2.70 -6.65
N LEU A 132 6.07 1.44 -6.73
CA LEU A 132 7.43 0.99 -6.49
C LEU A 132 8.02 0.28 -7.70
N ARG A 133 9.27 0.58 -8.05
CA ARG A 133 10.05 -0.23 -8.98
C ARG A 133 10.58 -1.49 -8.31
N ALA A 134 11.01 -2.45 -9.12
CA ALA A 134 11.53 -3.73 -8.64
C ALA A 134 12.76 -3.62 -7.73
N ASP A 135 13.49 -2.52 -7.79
CA ASP A 135 14.64 -2.22 -6.92
C ASP A 135 14.23 -1.52 -5.60
N GLY A 136 12.94 -1.20 -5.43
CA GLY A 136 12.40 -0.47 -4.29
C GLY A 136 12.43 1.05 -4.45
N SER A 137 12.94 1.59 -5.54
CA SER A 137 12.91 3.02 -5.81
C SER A 137 11.50 3.50 -6.15
N TRP A 138 11.18 4.76 -5.80
CA TRP A 138 9.83 5.33 -5.93
C TRP A 138 9.82 6.83 -6.25
N ARG A 139 10.91 7.56 -5.96
CA ARG A 139 10.92 9.03 -6.00
C ARG A 139 10.67 9.58 -7.39
N ASP A 140 11.26 8.97 -8.39
CA ASP A 140 11.21 9.41 -9.80
C ASP A 140 10.09 8.73 -10.60
N VAL A 141 9.15 8.06 -9.92
CA VAL A 141 7.91 7.62 -10.54
C VAL A 141 6.94 8.80 -10.56
N ALA A 142 6.86 9.51 -11.68
CA ALA A 142 6.09 10.76 -11.80
C ALA A 142 4.62 10.59 -11.39
N LEU A 143 4.01 9.43 -11.64
CA LEU A 143 2.65 9.12 -11.25
C LEU A 143 2.43 9.12 -9.72
N ASN A 144 3.48 8.96 -8.91
CA ASN A 144 3.37 9.06 -7.46
C ASN A 144 2.95 10.45 -6.96
N ALA A 145 3.09 11.49 -7.79
CA ALA A 145 2.54 12.80 -7.48
C ALA A 145 1.00 12.80 -7.37
N ARG A 146 0.32 11.77 -7.90
CA ARG A 146 -1.14 11.58 -7.84
C ARG A 146 -1.58 10.69 -6.66
N ALA A 147 -0.65 9.95 -6.03
CA ALA A 147 -0.91 9.02 -4.94
C ALA A 147 -1.31 9.74 -3.64
N THR A 148 -2.15 9.11 -2.83
CA THR A 148 -2.65 9.70 -1.58
C THR A 148 -2.08 9.07 -0.32
N GLY A 149 -1.50 7.89 -0.44
CA GLY A 149 -0.87 7.21 0.68
C GLY A 149 0.49 7.81 1.07
N PRO A 150 0.99 7.43 2.25
CA PRO A 150 2.30 7.84 2.71
C PRO A 150 3.40 7.23 1.84
N THR A 151 4.38 8.03 1.48
CA THR A 151 5.60 7.55 0.81
C THR A 151 6.39 6.60 1.72
N PRO A 152 7.28 5.75 1.18
CA PRO A 152 8.18 4.93 2.01
C PRO A 152 8.95 5.75 3.06
N ALA A 153 9.40 6.96 2.72
CA ALA A 153 10.07 7.84 3.67
C ALA A 153 9.14 8.37 4.79
N GLN A 154 7.86 8.55 4.50
CA GLN A 154 6.87 8.93 5.50
C GLN A 154 6.47 7.74 6.38
N LEU A 155 6.28 6.55 5.78
CA LEU A 155 6.06 5.30 6.52
C LEU A 155 7.21 5.02 7.49
N ALA A 156 8.46 5.22 7.07
CA ALA A 156 9.64 4.99 7.90
C ALA A 156 9.66 5.81 9.21
N ARG A 157 8.84 6.86 9.32
CA ARG A 157 8.68 7.64 10.56
C ARG A 157 7.74 6.97 11.57
N ILE A 158 6.95 6.00 11.16
CA ILE A 158 6.07 5.22 12.03
C ILE A 158 6.92 4.09 12.65
N PRO A 159 6.98 3.96 13.98
CA PRO A 159 7.88 3.02 14.65
C PRO A 159 7.68 1.56 14.21
N ARG A 160 6.43 1.08 14.19
CA ARG A 160 6.09 -0.28 13.72
C ARG A 160 5.28 -0.23 12.43
N ARG A 161 5.68 -1.07 11.50
CA ARG A 161 5.11 -1.11 10.15
C ARG A 161 4.92 -2.57 9.73
N LEU A 162 3.70 -3.07 9.98
CA LEU A 162 3.30 -4.43 9.69
C LEU A 162 2.79 -4.54 8.24
N CYS A 163 3.53 -5.21 7.41
CA CYS A 163 3.10 -5.59 6.07
C CYS A 163 2.44 -6.97 6.11
N VAL A 164 1.26 -7.09 5.53
CA VAL A 164 0.54 -8.37 5.40
C VAL A 164 0.36 -8.67 3.90
N ALA A 165 0.93 -9.77 3.44
CA ALA A 165 0.85 -10.17 2.05
C ALA A 165 0.72 -11.69 1.92
N ALA A 166 -0.15 -12.16 1.03
CA ALA A 166 -0.32 -13.55 0.70
C ALA A 166 -0.57 -13.72 -0.81
N GLY A 167 -0.08 -14.84 -1.36
CA GLY A 167 -0.17 -15.21 -2.76
C GLY A 167 1.11 -14.89 -3.55
N THR A 168 1.66 -15.94 -4.22
CA THR A 168 2.95 -15.87 -4.94
C THR A 168 3.00 -14.79 -6.02
N GLY A 169 1.87 -14.45 -6.63
CA GLY A 169 1.78 -13.33 -7.58
C GLY A 169 2.15 -11.97 -7.01
N LYS A 170 2.19 -11.83 -5.67
CA LYS A 170 2.64 -10.61 -4.99
C LYS A 170 4.14 -10.60 -4.68
N ALA A 171 4.87 -11.68 -4.94
CA ALA A 171 6.27 -11.81 -4.52
C ALA A 171 7.16 -10.67 -5.05
N ARG A 172 7.01 -10.28 -6.31
CA ARG A 172 7.80 -9.16 -6.90
C ARG A 172 7.49 -7.83 -6.23
N ALA A 173 6.20 -7.54 -5.99
CA ALA A 173 5.76 -6.32 -5.32
C ALA A 173 6.21 -6.30 -3.85
N LEU A 174 6.11 -7.44 -3.15
CA LEU A 174 6.57 -7.59 -1.78
C LEU A 174 8.08 -7.39 -1.67
N LEU A 175 8.88 -7.99 -2.56
CA LEU A 175 10.33 -7.78 -2.60
C LEU A 175 10.68 -6.29 -2.82
N ALA A 176 9.95 -5.60 -3.70
CA ALA A 176 10.12 -4.16 -3.92
C ALA A 176 9.79 -3.35 -2.65
N ALA A 177 8.71 -3.69 -1.95
CA ALA A 177 8.32 -3.05 -0.70
C ALA A 177 9.37 -3.25 0.42
N LEU A 178 9.95 -4.45 0.51
CA LEU A 178 11.05 -4.76 1.45
C LEU A 178 12.33 -3.97 1.11
N ARG A 179 12.68 -3.87 -0.16
CA ARG A 179 13.81 -3.04 -0.65
C ARG A 179 13.59 -1.55 -0.39
N ALA A 180 12.35 -1.08 -0.50
CA ALA A 180 11.96 0.28 -0.12
C ALA A 180 11.94 0.52 1.40
N ARG A 181 12.22 -0.51 2.22
CA ARG A 181 12.23 -0.49 3.70
C ARG A 181 10.90 0.01 4.29
N THR A 182 9.79 -0.37 3.68
CA THR A 182 8.46 0.06 4.13
C THR A 182 7.99 -0.67 5.37
N ALA A 183 8.43 -1.89 5.61
CA ALA A 183 8.02 -2.75 6.72
C ALA A 183 9.13 -2.93 7.78
N THR A 184 8.72 -3.08 9.03
CA THR A 184 9.54 -3.61 10.15
C THR A 184 9.16 -5.04 10.50
N ASP A 185 7.89 -5.37 10.27
CA ASP A 185 7.29 -6.66 10.56
C ASP A 185 6.56 -7.16 9.31
N LEU A 186 6.60 -8.47 9.07
CA LEU A 186 5.96 -9.09 7.90
C LEU A 186 5.14 -10.30 8.34
N ILE A 187 3.90 -10.36 7.86
CA ILE A 187 3.08 -11.57 7.88
C ILE A 187 2.92 -12.01 6.42
N VAL A 188 3.37 -13.22 6.13
CA VAL A 188 3.39 -13.78 4.77
C VAL A 188 3.17 -15.29 4.84
N ASP A 189 2.51 -15.86 3.83
CA ASP A 189 2.42 -17.31 3.69
C ASP A 189 3.76 -17.91 3.19
N ASP A 190 3.96 -19.20 3.47
CA ASP A 190 5.20 -19.91 3.15
C ASP A 190 5.54 -19.89 1.64
N ALA A 191 4.55 -20.12 0.79
CA ALA A 191 4.76 -20.13 -0.66
C ALA A 191 5.20 -18.76 -1.20
N THR A 192 4.58 -17.68 -0.71
CA THR A 192 4.96 -16.31 -1.06
C THR A 192 6.35 -15.97 -0.52
N ALA A 193 6.67 -16.38 0.71
CA ALA A 193 7.98 -16.15 1.29
C ALA A 193 9.10 -16.82 0.47
N ARG A 194 8.91 -18.09 0.08
CA ARG A 194 9.85 -18.80 -0.81
C ARG A 194 10.04 -18.09 -2.14
N ALA A 195 8.94 -17.71 -2.80
CA ALA A 195 9.02 -16.97 -4.06
C ALA A 195 9.77 -15.63 -3.95
N VAL A 196 9.66 -14.94 -2.80
CA VAL A 196 10.44 -13.71 -2.54
C VAL A 196 11.92 -14.01 -2.38
N LEU A 197 12.29 -15.10 -1.68
CA LEU A 197 13.68 -15.51 -1.51
C LEU A 197 14.32 -15.89 -2.85
N ASP A 198 13.65 -16.72 -3.66
CA ASP A 198 14.09 -17.10 -5.00
C ASP A 198 14.37 -15.87 -5.90
N LEU A 199 13.47 -14.88 -5.87
CA LEU A 199 13.64 -13.63 -6.60
C LEU A 199 14.79 -12.76 -6.07
N ALA A 200 15.09 -12.83 -4.78
CA ALA A 200 16.21 -12.10 -4.19
C ALA A 200 17.55 -12.71 -4.59
N GLU A 201 17.68 -14.05 -4.56
CA GLU A 201 18.87 -14.82 -4.91
C GLU A 201 19.20 -14.74 -6.40
N ALA A 202 18.21 -14.89 -7.29
CA ALA A 202 18.40 -14.82 -8.74
C ALA A 202 19.04 -13.50 -9.21
N ARG A 203 18.92 -12.44 -8.43
CA ARG A 203 19.58 -11.14 -8.71
C ARG A 203 21.02 -11.07 -8.17
N GLY A 204 21.29 -11.76 -7.06
CA GLY A 204 22.65 -11.84 -6.49
C GLY A 204 23.64 -12.50 -7.46
N GLN A 205 23.20 -13.54 -8.18
CA GLN A 205 24.01 -14.26 -9.16
C GLN A 205 24.30 -13.45 -10.43
N LYS A 206 23.43 -12.52 -10.85
CA LYS A 206 23.65 -11.65 -12.03
C LYS A 206 24.57 -10.45 -11.75
N GLY A 207 24.80 -10.10 -10.48
CA GLY A 207 25.67 -8.99 -10.09
C GLY A 207 27.12 -9.41 -9.77
N GLY A 208 27.39 -10.72 -9.65
CA GLY A 208 28.70 -11.27 -9.27
C GLY A 208 29.64 -11.66 -10.45
N GLY A 209 29.21 -11.50 -11.68
CA GLY A 209 29.91 -11.97 -12.87
C GLY A 209 30.73 -10.93 -13.64
N SER A 210 31.02 -9.75 -13.05
CA SER A 210 31.89 -8.75 -13.66
C SER A 210 32.95 -8.28 -12.68
N ARG A 211 34.03 -9.04 -12.58
CA ARG A 211 35.33 -8.57 -12.11
C ARG A 211 36.39 -9.02 -13.10
#